data_4b4ab8f4ca7ef26a7a1d6f1606a0394e
#
_entry.id   4b4ab8f4ca7ef26a7a1d6f1606a0394e
#
_cell.length_a   1.000
_cell.length_b   1.000
_cell.length_c   1.000
_cell.angle_alpha   90.00
_cell.angle_beta   90.00
_cell.angle_gamma   90.00
#
_symmetry.space_group_name_H-M   'P 1'
#
loop_
_entity.id
_entity.type
_entity.pdbx_description
1 polymer ?
#
loop_
_entity_poly.entity_id
_entity_poly.type
_entity_poly.pdbx_seq_one_letter_code
_entity_poly.pdbx_strand_id
1 'polypeptide(L)'
;MHVPRLSSGGFRRLTTVNLVLLVAIIVSGAVVRLTNSGLGCRDWPNCSPSEFVSVGTHHALIEQLNRIFSGAIGVPIALALIGAYQLHPRRRDLVRLAWILFGLFWCEAILGGISVQVKLAWFSVMSHFLLALALVSVALRMRQRAHEAEGPRVPIVTPLALRLVRLVYLWTIAAVIAGTFVTAAGPHGGDREARRLTWPIVDVVRVHGALVDVLVVLALVTVWVLVRTRAPRRVVVTASVALAVMIAQGVLGYVQYFNAIPPVLVGFHVFGAVTVFGTVQQLELSVREPVSPEAAAVEPRIGELVRERV
;
A
#
# COMPACT_ATOMS: atom_id res chain seq x y z
N MET A 1 25.84 26.51 8.89
CA MET A 1 24.41 26.44 8.59
C MET A 1 23.75 25.50 9.61
N HIS A 2 22.88 26.03 10.50
CA HIS A 2 22.09 25.18 11.40
C HIS A 2 20.94 24.56 10.57
N VAL A 3 21.07 23.29 10.22
CA VAL A 3 19.93 22.53 9.65
C VAL A 3 18.92 22.37 10.79
N PRO A 4 17.69 22.90 10.65
CA PRO A 4 16.68 22.78 11.69
C PRO A 4 16.39 21.29 11.93
N ARG A 5 16.53 20.84 13.19
CA ARG A 5 16.27 19.46 13.58
C ARG A 5 14.77 19.18 13.53
N LEU A 6 14.38 18.12 12.84
CA LEU A 6 12.99 17.69 12.80
C LEU A 6 12.60 17.09 14.15
N SER A 7 11.55 17.63 14.79
CA SER A 7 11.03 17.07 16.03
C SER A 7 10.34 15.71 15.78
N SER A 8 10.22 14.85 16.81
CA SER A 8 9.49 13.59 16.71
C SER A 8 8.04 13.79 16.24
N GLY A 9 7.37 14.87 16.66
CA GLY A 9 6.04 15.24 16.18
C GLY A 9 6.03 15.62 14.71
N GLY A 10 7.03 16.39 14.25
CA GLY A 10 7.22 16.73 12.84
C GLY A 10 7.46 15.49 11.98
N PHE A 11 8.28 14.56 12.46
CA PHE A 11 8.53 13.30 11.77
C PHE A 11 7.25 12.44 11.63
N ARG A 12 6.43 12.34 12.68
CA ARG A 12 5.13 11.64 12.63
C ARG A 12 4.19 12.24 11.59
N ARG A 13 4.11 13.57 11.51
CA ARG A 13 3.32 14.26 10.47
C ARG A 13 3.85 13.94 9.07
N LEU A 14 5.16 14.01 8.90
CA LEU A 14 5.81 13.72 7.62
C LEU A 14 5.54 12.28 7.14
N THR A 15 5.58 11.28 8.03
CA THR A 15 5.23 9.90 7.68
C THR A 15 3.76 9.76 7.26
N THR A 16 2.86 10.54 7.86
CA THR A 16 1.44 10.57 7.47
C THR A 16 1.26 11.25 6.11
N VAL A 17 1.96 12.35 5.85
CA VAL A 17 1.96 13.04 4.54
C VAL A 17 2.45 12.10 3.44
N ASN A 18 3.56 11.39 3.66
CA ASN A 18 4.06 10.39 2.71
C ASN A 18 3.00 9.33 2.39
N LEU A 19 2.33 8.77 3.40
CA LEU A 19 1.29 7.76 3.19
C LEU A 19 0.13 8.31 2.36
N VAL A 20 -0.37 9.51 2.68
CA VAL A 20 -1.49 10.15 1.96
C VAL A 20 -1.11 10.43 0.51
N LEU A 21 0.09 10.97 0.27
CA LEU A 21 0.57 11.27 -1.09
C LEU A 21 0.77 10.00 -1.93
N LEU A 22 1.26 8.91 -1.33
CA LEU A 22 1.40 7.62 -2.01
C LEU A 22 0.04 7.00 -2.38
N VAL A 23 -0.98 7.14 -1.55
CA VAL A 23 -2.34 6.73 -1.92
C VAL A 23 -2.89 7.64 -3.03
N ALA A 24 -2.68 8.96 -2.93
CA ALA A 24 -3.15 9.92 -3.92
C ALA A 24 -2.53 9.70 -5.30
N ILE A 25 -1.23 9.36 -5.39
CA ILE A 25 -0.59 9.11 -6.69
C ILE A 25 -1.09 7.82 -7.35
N ILE A 26 -1.43 6.78 -6.58
CA ILE A 26 -2.06 5.58 -7.14
C ILE A 26 -3.40 5.93 -7.80
N VAL A 27 -4.21 6.76 -7.14
CA VAL A 27 -5.49 7.22 -7.70
C VAL A 27 -5.27 8.10 -8.93
N SER A 28 -4.29 9.01 -8.88
CA SER A 28 -3.92 9.85 -10.04
C SER A 28 -3.44 9.00 -11.22
N GLY A 29 -2.60 7.97 -10.99
CA GLY A 29 -2.19 7.01 -12.02
C GLY A 29 -3.38 6.22 -12.59
N ALA A 30 -4.38 5.86 -11.78
CA ALA A 30 -5.60 5.26 -12.26
C ALA A 30 -6.38 6.23 -13.19
N VAL A 31 -6.45 7.53 -12.87
CA VAL A 31 -7.07 8.54 -13.73
C VAL A 31 -6.35 8.62 -15.08
N VAL A 32 -5.00 8.66 -15.11
CA VAL A 32 -4.21 8.63 -16.36
C VAL A 32 -4.62 7.43 -17.22
N ARG A 33 -4.72 6.26 -16.62
CA ARG A 33 -5.12 5.03 -17.31
C ARG A 33 -6.58 5.08 -17.81
N LEU A 34 -7.51 5.53 -16.98
CA LEU A 34 -8.95 5.55 -17.28
C LEU A 34 -9.32 6.62 -18.32
N THR A 35 -8.50 7.65 -18.48
CA THR A 35 -8.64 8.69 -19.51
C THR A 35 -7.89 8.37 -20.80
N ASN A 36 -7.32 7.16 -20.93
CA ASN A 36 -6.46 6.77 -22.06
C ASN A 36 -5.29 7.72 -22.30
N SER A 37 -4.70 8.25 -21.23
CA SER A 37 -3.62 9.24 -21.27
C SER A 37 -2.25 8.66 -20.96
N GLY A 38 -2.12 7.32 -20.84
CA GLY A 38 -0.90 6.67 -20.38
C GLY A 38 0.25 6.63 -21.41
N LEU A 39 -0.01 7.01 -22.67
CA LEU A 39 0.98 7.27 -23.71
C LEU A 39 0.77 8.66 -24.34
N GLY A 40 0.24 9.60 -23.58
CA GLY A 40 0.20 11.01 -23.97
C GLY A 40 1.60 11.59 -24.16
N CYS A 41 2.57 11.09 -23.37
CA CYS A 41 4.01 11.23 -23.56
C CYS A 41 4.59 9.88 -24.00
N ARG A 42 5.19 9.83 -25.20
CA ARG A 42 5.66 8.57 -25.81
C ARG A 42 7.08 8.19 -25.45
N ASP A 43 7.76 9.03 -24.66
CA ASP A 43 9.15 8.83 -24.22
C ASP A 43 9.30 9.02 -22.71
N TRP A 44 10.45 8.62 -22.18
CA TRP A 44 10.81 8.80 -20.78
C TRP A 44 12.35 8.91 -20.64
N PRO A 45 12.88 9.89 -19.87
CA PRO A 45 12.19 10.83 -18.98
C PRO A 45 11.48 11.98 -19.69
N ASN A 46 11.78 12.23 -20.96
CA ASN A 46 11.15 13.27 -21.77
C ASN A 46 9.71 12.89 -22.14
N CYS A 47 8.91 13.86 -22.56
CA CYS A 47 7.59 13.61 -23.14
C CYS A 47 7.68 13.18 -24.61
N SER A 48 8.65 13.74 -25.34
CA SER A 48 9.02 13.40 -26.73
C SER A 48 10.53 13.57 -26.93
N PRO A 49 11.10 13.12 -28.07
CA PRO A 49 12.52 13.31 -28.35
C PRO A 49 12.99 14.77 -28.32
N SER A 50 12.09 15.73 -28.57
CA SER A 50 12.39 17.17 -28.65
C SER A 50 11.90 17.97 -27.42
N GLU A 51 11.02 17.39 -26.55
CA GLU A 51 10.37 18.12 -25.48
C GLU A 51 10.43 17.34 -24.18
N PHE A 52 10.99 17.96 -23.13
CA PHE A 52 10.96 17.39 -21.79
C PHE A 52 9.55 17.43 -21.18
N VAL A 53 8.83 18.53 -21.40
CA VAL A 53 7.45 18.73 -20.94
C VAL A 53 6.59 19.07 -22.16
N SER A 54 5.50 18.35 -22.35
CA SER A 54 4.50 18.69 -23.38
C SER A 54 3.12 18.86 -22.78
N VAL A 55 2.43 19.90 -23.18
CA VAL A 55 1.05 20.22 -22.79
C VAL A 55 0.16 20.46 -24.02
N GLY A 56 0.66 20.10 -25.20
CA GLY A 56 0.00 20.35 -26.48
C GLY A 56 -1.30 19.58 -26.70
N THR A 57 -1.51 18.48 -25.95
CA THR A 57 -2.77 17.73 -25.97
C THR A 57 -3.24 17.48 -24.54
N HIS A 58 -4.56 17.28 -24.32
CA HIS A 58 -5.09 16.97 -23.01
C HIS A 58 -4.55 15.64 -22.46
N HIS A 59 -4.25 14.65 -23.29
CA HIS A 59 -3.63 13.40 -22.87
C HIS A 59 -2.19 13.60 -22.38
N ALA A 60 -1.38 14.38 -23.10
CA ALA A 60 -0.03 14.74 -22.68
C ALA A 60 -0.06 15.54 -21.37
N LEU A 61 -0.97 16.49 -21.24
CA LEU A 61 -1.15 17.29 -20.02
C LEU A 61 -1.49 16.40 -18.80
N ILE A 62 -2.46 15.50 -18.93
CA ILE A 62 -2.87 14.60 -17.82
C ILE A 62 -1.69 13.72 -17.39
N GLU A 63 -0.97 13.11 -18.33
CA GLU A 63 0.20 12.29 -18.02
C GLU A 63 1.34 13.12 -17.43
N GLN A 64 1.63 14.30 -18.00
CA GLN A 64 2.69 15.18 -17.51
C GLN A 64 2.42 15.66 -16.08
N LEU A 65 1.19 16.04 -15.76
CA LEU A 65 0.81 16.40 -14.37
C LEU A 65 1.03 15.23 -13.42
N ASN A 66 0.69 14.00 -13.81
CA ASN A 66 0.94 12.81 -13.00
C ASN A 66 2.45 12.56 -12.78
N ARG A 67 3.28 12.74 -13.83
CA ARG A 67 4.74 12.62 -13.72
C ARG A 67 5.33 13.68 -12.78
N ILE A 68 4.89 14.94 -12.89
CA ILE A 68 5.32 16.03 -11.99
C ILE A 68 4.90 15.72 -10.55
N PHE A 69 3.67 15.27 -10.35
CA PHE A 69 3.18 14.87 -9.02
C PHE A 69 4.00 13.70 -8.44
N SER A 70 4.31 12.68 -9.25
CA SER A 70 5.18 11.56 -8.85
C SER A 70 6.57 12.06 -8.42
N GLY A 71 7.18 12.95 -9.19
CA GLY A 71 8.48 13.54 -8.85
C GLY A 71 8.42 14.36 -7.55
N ALA A 72 7.35 15.15 -7.36
CA ALA A 72 7.16 15.98 -6.16
C ALA A 72 7.06 15.13 -4.88
N ILE A 73 6.51 13.92 -4.94
CA ILE A 73 6.45 12.97 -3.81
C ILE A 73 7.87 12.54 -3.36
N GLY A 74 8.84 12.56 -4.24
CA GLY A 74 10.23 12.29 -3.87
C GLY A 74 10.77 13.22 -2.79
N VAL A 75 10.30 14.47 -2.74
CA VAL A 75 10.73 15.47 -1.73
C VAL A 75 10.35 15.02 -0.30
N PRO A 76 9.09 14.77 0.07
CA PRO A 76 8.75 14.32 1.41
C PRO A 76 9.33 12.94 1.74
N ILE A 77 9.59 12.05 0.76
CA ILE A 77 10.29 10.79 0.98
C ILE A 77 11.76 11.05 1.36
N ALA A 78 12.47 11.93 0.63
CA ALA A 78 13.84 12.31 0.96
C ALA A 78 13.92 13.01 2.33
N LEU A 79 12.97 13.91 2.63
CA LEU A 79 12.87 14.55 3.94
C LEU A 79 12.62 13.53 5.07
N ALA A 80 11.85 12.47 4.82
CA ALA A 80 11.66 11.39 5.80
C ALA A 80 12.95 10.60 6.04
N LEU A 81 13.77 10.38 5.02
CA LEU A 81 15.08 9.76 5.17
C LEU A 81 16.02 10.64 6.01
N ILE A 82 16.15 11.93 5.68
CA ILE A 82 16.96 12.89 6.44
C ILE A 82 16.44 13.00 7.88
N GLY A 83 15.12 13.14 8.06
CA GLY A 83 14.48 13.25 9.37
C GLY A 83 14.69 12.03 10.24
N ALA A 84 14.69 10.80 9.67
CA ALA A 84 14.96 9.58 10.42
C ALA A 84 16.37 9.57 11.06
N TYR A 85 17.36 10.18 10.39
CA TYR A 85 18.71 10.34 10.94
C TYR A 85 18.80 11.41 12.04
N GLN A 86 17.89 12.38 12.04
CA GLN A 86 17.87 13.48 13.01
C GLN A 86 17.15 13.14 14.32
N LEU A 87 16.41 12.02 14.38
CA LEU A 87 15.68 11.59 15.57
C LEU A 87 16.63 11.28 16.74
N HIS A 88 16.26 11.76 17.94
CA HIS A 88 16.94 11.47 19.19
C HIS A 88 15.93 10.95 20.24
N PRO A 89 16.19 9.77 20.84
CA PRO A 89 17.28 8.83 20.54
C PRO A 89 17.20 8.31 19.10
N ARG A 90 18.34 7.86 18.55
CA ARG A 90 18.42 7.38 17.16
C ARG A 90 17.61 6.09 16.96
N ARG A 91 16.65 6.13 16.05
CA ARG A 91 15.72 5.04 15.72
C ARG A 91 16.22 4.28 14.48
N ARG A 92 16.97 3.17 14.69
CA ARG A 92 17.54 2.37 13.59
C ARG A 92 16.46 1.71 12.72
N ASP A 93 15.34 1.33 13.32
CA ASP A 93 14.19 0.76 12.63
C ASP A 93 13.58 1.76 11.62
N LEU A 94 13.43 3.02 12.01
CA LEU A 94 12.91 4.08 11.14
C LEU A 94 13.90 4.45 10.03
N VAL A 95 15.19 4.51 10.31
CA VAL A 95 16.23 4.72 9.28
C VAL A 95 16.18 3.62 8.23
N ARG A 96 16.07 2.33 8.65
CA ARG A 96 15.95 1.21 7.72
C ARG A 96 14.70 1.33 6.84
N LEU A 97 13.54 1.63 7.43
CA LEU A 97 12.28 1.79 6.69
C LEU A 97 12.35 2.98 5.72
N ALA A 98 12.98 4.09 6.11
CA ALA A 98 13.16 5.25 5.25
C ALA A 98 14.05 4.94 4.03
N TRP A 99 15.14 4.16 4.20
CA TRP A 99 15.94 3.69 3.07
C TRP A 99 15.18 2.76 2.15
N ILE A 100 14.39 1.82 2.70
CA ILE A 100 13.55 0.93 1.89
C ILE A 100 12.54 1.76 1.09
N LEU A 101 11.87 2.73 1.72
CA LEU A 101 10.90 3.60 1.06
C LEU A 101 11.55 4.42 -0.07
N PHE A 102 12.73 4.99 0.19
CA PHE A 102 13.49 5.77 -0.79
C PHE A 102 13.95 4.90 -1.98
N GLY A 103 14.46 3.70 -1.72
CA GLY A 103 14.87 2.77 -2.77
C GLY A 103 13.69 2.30 -3.63
N LEU A 104 12.57 1.92 -3.00
CA LEU A 104 11.36 1.53 -3.72
C LEU A 104 10.78 2.67 -4.56
N PHE A 105 10.88 3.91 -4.10
CA PHE A 105 10.45 5.09 -4.87
C PHE A 105 11.23 5.20 -6.20
N TRP A 106 12.55 4.99 -6.18
CA TRP A 106 13.35 5.00 -7.41
C TRP A 106 13.05 3.81 -8.31
N CYS A 107 12.83 2.62 -7.73
CA CYS A 107 12.39 1.45 -8.49
C CYS A 107 11.05 1.71 -9.18
N GLU A 108 10.12 2.40 -8.49
CA GLU A 108 8.81 2.77 -9.03
C GLU A 108 8.92 3.76 -10.20
N ALA A 109 9.78 4.77 -10.07
CA ALA A 109 10.03 5.74 -11.14
C ALA A 109 10.62 5.06 -12.39
N ILE A 110 11.61 4.16 -12.21
CA ILE A 110 12.23 3.40 -13.29
C ILE A 110 11.19 2.48 -13.96
N LEU A 111 10.40 1.75 -13.16
CA LEU A 111 9.37 0.85 -13.68
C LEU A 111 8.26 1.60 -14.42
N GLY A 112 7.92 2.82 -13.96
CA GLY A 112 7.03 3.73 -14.68
C GLY A 112 7.57 4.10 -16.05
N GLY A 113 8.85 4.47 -16.14
CA GLY A 113 9.53 4.73 -17.40
C GLY A 113 9.56 3.51 -18.33
N ILE A 114 9.91 2.34 -17.81
CA ILE A 114 9.86 1.07 -18.56
C ILE A 114 8.45 0.82 -19.09
N SER A 115 7.40 1.11 -18.31
CA SER A 115 6.01 0.89 -18.75
C SER A 115 5.67 1.72 -19.99
N VAL A 116 6.18 2.94 -20.12
CA VAL A 116 6.03 3.76 -21.32
C VAL A 116 6.77 3.12 -22.51
N GLN A 117 8.03 2.71 -22.32
CA GLN A 117 8.86 2.12 -23.37
C GLN A 117 8.29 0.80 -23.91
N VAL A 118 7.66 -0.01 -23.07
CA VAL A 118 6.99 -1.25 -23.48
C VAL A 118 5.53 -1.05 -23.88
N LYS A 119 5.10 0.19 -24.13
CA LYS A 119 3.74 0.57 -24.56
C LYS A 119 2.66 0.02 -23.63
N LEU A 120 2.80 0.26 -22.33
CA LEU A 120 1.87 -0.16 -21.28
C LEU A 120 1.53 -1.67 -21.35
N ALA A 121 2.53 -2.50 -21.62
CA ALA A 121 2.32 -3.95 -21.58
C ALA A 121 1.73 -4.36 -20.22
N TRP A 122 0.70 -5.21 -20.24
CA TRP A 122 -0.10 -5.54 -19.05
C TRP A 122 0.75 -5.96 -17.83
N PHE A 123 1.83 -6.71 -18.05
CA PHE A 123 2.72 -7.15 -16.97
C PHE A 123 3.50 -5.98 -16.33
N SER A 124 3.89 -4.95 -17.12
CA SER A 124 4.59 -3.78 -16.58
C SER A 124 3.65 -2.91 -15.75
N VAL A 125 2.42 -2.69 -16.23
CA VAL A 125 1.39 -1.94 -15.50
C VAL A 125 1.00 -2.66 -14.20
N MET A 126 0.85 -3.99 -14.24
CA MET A 126 0.59 -4.82 -13.07
C MET A 126 1.73 -4.69 -12.04
N SER A 127 2.99 -4.84 -12.49
CA SER A 127 4.16 -4.75 -11.62
C SER A 127 4.31 -3.35 -10.99
N HIS A 128 4.05 -2.29 -11.76
CA HIS A 128 4.06 -0.90 -11.31
C HIS A 128 3.01 -0.68 -10.20
N PHE A 129 1.78 -1.15 -10.39
CA PHE A 129 0.74 -1.05 -9.36
C PHE A 129 1.09 -1.85 -8.08
N LEU A 130 1.64 -3.06 -8.21
CA LEU A 130 2.03 -3.88 -7.06
C LEU A 130 3.21 -3.27 -6.30
N LEU A 131 4.16 -2.64 -7.00
CA LEU A 131 5.27 -1.92 -6.40
C LEU A 131 4.79 -0.66 -5.68
N ALA A 132 3.81 0.07 -6.25
CA ALA A 132 3.16 1.19 -5.57
C ALA A 132 2.47 0.76 -4.26
N LEU A 133 1.83 -0.41 -4.21
CA LEU A 133 1.29 -0.97 -2.97
C LEU A 133 2.38 -1.36 -1.96
N ALA A 134 3.54 -1.82 -2.44
CA ALA A 134 4.69 -2.07 -1.56
C ALA A 134 5.20 -0.76 -0.92
N LEU A 135 5.23 0.36 -1.66
CA LEU A 135 5.52 1.69 -1.13
C LEU A 135 4.52 2.10 -0.03
N VAL A 136 3.22 1.93 -0.28
CA VAL A 136 2.16 2.19 0.72
C VAL A 136 2.36 1.30 1.95
N SER A 137 2.72 0.03 1.75
CA SER A 137 3.00 -0.93 2.83
C SER A 137 4.15 -0.45 3.73
N VAL A 138 5.25 -0.01 3.14
CA VAL A 138 6.41 0.50 3.89
C VAL A 138 6.08 1.82 4.59
N ALA A 139 5.39 2.74 3.91
CA ALA A 139 4.97 4.02 4.48
C ALA A 139 4.02 3.83 5.68
N LEU A 140 3.08 2.89 5.60
CA LEU A 140 2.17 2.55 6.70
C LEU A 140 2.92 1.98 7.91
N ARG A 141 3.88 1.06 7.67
CA ARG A 141 4.76 0.52 8.72
C ARG A 141 5.62 1.60 9.35
N MET A 142 6.19 2.49 8.55
CA MET A 142 7.01 3.61 9.05
C MET A 142 6.18 4.57 9.90
N ARG A 143 4.95 4.90 9.46
CA ARG A 143 4.00 5.70 10.24
C ARG A 143 3.67 5.02 11.57
N GLN A 144 3.32 3.73 11.57
CA GLN A 144 3.03 2.96 12.79
C GLN A 144 4.23 3.00 13.74
N ARG A 145 5.44 2.69 13.26
CA ARG A 145 6.67 2.69 14.05
C ARG A 145 7.03 4.07 14.60
N ALA A 146 6.75 5.14 13.86
CA ALA A 146 6.99 6.50 14.32
C ALA A 146 6.12 6.89 15.53
N HIS A 147 4.98 6.22 15.74
CA HIS A 147 4.09 6.44 16.89
C HIS A 147 4.36 5.48 18.06
N GLU A 148 5.24 4.52 17.90
CA GLU A 148 5.58 3.50 18.91
C GLU A 148 7.00 3.67 19.44
N ALA A 149 7.28 3.08 20.63
CA ALA A 149 8.63 2.93 21.13
C ALA A 149 9.43 1.95 20.25
N GLU A 150 10.76 2.08 20.23
CA GLU A 150 11.65 1.10 19.62
C GLU A 150 11.71 -0.15 20.49
N GLY A 151 11.72 -1.32 19.87
CA GLY A 151 11.86 -2.58 20.58
C GLY A 151 11.22 -3.76 19.85
N PRO A 152 11.43 -4.96 20.41
CA PRO A 152 10.76 -6.16 19.94
C PRO A 152 9.24 -6.03 20.14
N ARG A 153 8.46 -6.70 19.27
CA ARG A 153 7.00 -6.65 19.33
C ARG A 153 6.44 -8.04 19.66
N VAL A 154 5.61 -8.08 20.66
CA VAL A 154 4.94 -9.31 21.10
C VAL A 154 3.47 -9.32 20.66
N PRO A 155 2.93 -10.51 20.34
CA PRO A 155 1.50 -10.65 20.06
C PRO A 155 0.67 -10.32 21.30
N ILE A 156 -0.45 -9.59 21.08
CA ILE A 156 -1.42 -9.24 22.12
C ILE A 156 -2.77 -9.93 21.91
N VAL A 157 -2.81 -10.88 21.00
CA VAL A 157 -3.97 -11.72 20.68
C VAL A 157 -3.59 -13.18 20.75
N THR A 158 -4.58 -14.07 20.80
CA THR A 158 -4.34 -15.52 20.84
C THR A 158 -3.60 -16.02 19.58
N PRO A 159 -2.88 -17.16 19.65
CA PRO A 159 -2.18 -17.73 18.49
C PRO A 159 -3.11 -17.99 17.29
N LEU A 160 -4.35 -18.43 17.54
CA LEU A 160 -5.36 -18.63 16.49
C LEU A 160 -5.71 -17.30 15.80
N ALA A 161 -6.05 -16.27 16.59
CA ALA A 161 -6.36 -14.95 16.05
C ALA A 161 -5.21 -14.37 15.24
N LEU A 162 -3.97 -14.54 15.71
CA LEU A 162 -2.78 -14.10 15.01
C LEU A 162 -2.60 -14.82 13.65
N ARG A 163 -2.86 -16.13 13.59
CA ARG A 163 -2.81 -16.92 12.35
C ARG A 163 -3.87 -16.47 11.36
N LEU A 164 -5.10 -16.25 11.84
CA LEU A 164 -6.22 -15.78 11.00
C LEU A 164 -5.94 -14.39 10.42
N VAL A 165 -5.45 -13.44 11.24
CA VAL A 165 -5.08 -12.10 10.75
C VAL A 165 -3.99 -12.18 9.68
N ARG A 166 -2.97 -13.01 9.87
CA ARG A 166 -1.93 -13.25 8.84
C ARG A 166 -2.51 -13.86 7.58
N LEU A 167 -3.43 -14.82 7.70
CA LEU A 167 -4.09 -15.45 6.57
C LEU A 167 -4.94 -14.44 5.79
N VAL A 168 -5.72 -13.60 6.47
CA VAL A 168 -6.46 -12.48 5.86
C VAL A 168 -5.52 -11.54 5.11
N TYR A 169 -4.37 -11.18 5.68
CA TYR A 169 -3.39 -10.32 5.03
C TYR A 169 -2.80 -10.96 3.75
N LEU A 170 -2.36 -12.23 3.82
CA LEU A 170 -1.82 -12.94 2.66
C LEU A 170 -2.88 -13.16 1.58
N TRP A 171 -4.11 -13.48 1.99
CA TRP A 171 -5.23 -13.66 1.06
C TRP A 171 -5.63 -12.34 0.38
N THR A 172 -5.54 -11.22 1.09
CA THR A 172 -5.72 -9.89 0.50
C THR A 172 -4.68 -9.63 -0.60
N ILE A 173 -3.41 -9.98 -0.37
CA ILE A 173 -2.38 -9.87 -1.41
C ILE A 173 -2.74 -10.72 -2.63
N ALA A 174 -3.17 -11.96 -2.44
CA ALA A 174 -3.59 -12.84 -3.53
C ALA A 174 -4.80 -12.28 -4.31
N ALA A 175 -5.81 -11.75 -3.59
CA ALA A 175 -6.97 -11.12 -4.21
C ALA A 175 -6.59 -9.86 -5.01
N VAL A 176 -5.68 -9.04 -4.50
CA VAL A 176 -5.16 -7.85 -5.22
C VAL A 176 -4.41 -8.28 -6.47
N ILE A 177 -3.51 -9.27 -6.39
CA ILE A 177 -2.80 -9.79 -7.56
C ILE A 177 -3.81 -10.30 -8.61
N ALA A 178 -4.81 -11.08 -8.21
CA ALA A 178 -5.87 -11.54 -9.14
C ALA A 178 -6.65 -10.35 -9.75
N GLY A 179 -6.91 -9.28 -8.98
CA GLY A 179 -7.52 -8.05 -9.48
C GLY A 179 -6.67 -7.32 -10.53
N THR A 180 -5.33 -7.42 -10.45
CA THR A 180 -4.47 -6.86 -11.51
C THR A 180 -4.59 -7.63 -12.82
N PHE A 181 -4.84 -8.95 -12.80
CA PHE A 181 -5.15 -9.71 -14.01
C PHE A 181 -6.50 -9.32 -14.61
N VAL A 182 -7.52 -9.03 -13.79
CA VAL A 182 -8.79 -8.46 -14.27
C VAL A 182 -8.55 -7.14 -14.98
N THR A 183 -7.72 -6.26 -14.38
CA THR A 183 -7.29 -5.01 -15.01
C THR A 183 -6.57 -5.25 -16.33
N ALA A 184 -5.69 -6.24 -16.40
CA ALA A 184 -4.90 -6.61 -17.58
C ALA A 184 -5.78 -7.13 -18.75
N ALA A 185 -6.83 -7.88 -18.46
CA ALA A 185 -7.78 -8.42 -19.45
C ALA A 185 -8.93 -7.44 -19.78
N GLY A 186 -9.22 -6.48 -18.87
CA GLY A 186 -10.37 -5.57 -18.97
C GLY A 186 -10.22 -4.45 -20.00
N PRO A 187 -11.23 -3.59 -20.20
CA PRO A 187 -11.30 -2.64 -21.33
C PRO A 187 -10.35 -1.44 -21.21
N HIS A 188 -9.96 -1.03 -19.98
CA HIS A 188 -9.22 0.21 -19.76
C HIS A 188 -7.71 -0.04 -19.68
N GLY A 189 -7.02 0.00 -20.83
CA GLY A 189 -5.58 -0.25 -20.94
C GLY A 189 -4.67 0.94 -20.63
N GLY A 190 -5.20 2.14 -20.66
CA GLY A 190 -4.43 3.38 -20.54
C GLY A 190 -4.04 4.01 -21.87
N ASP A 191 -4.14 3.28 -22.97
CA ASP A 191 -4.00 3.73 -24.33
C ASP A 191 -4.53 2.70 -25.33
N ARG A 192 -4.78 3.12 -26.59
CA ARG A 192 -5.23 2.22 -27.67
C ARG A 192 -4.15 1.21 -28.07
N GLU A 193 -2.86 1.59 -27.95
CA GLU A 193 -1.71 0.74 -28.25
C GLU A 193 -1.31 -0.20 -27.11
N ALA A 194 -1.95 -0.09 -25.93
CA ALA A 194 -1.61 -0.88 -24.75
C ALA A 194 -1.79 -2.39 -25.01
N ARG A 195 -0.73 -3.16 -24.73
CA ARG A 195 -0.75 -4.63 -24.89
C ARG A 195 -1.56 -5.26 -23.77
N ARG A 196 -2.69 -5.87 -24.14
CA ARG A 196 -3.65 -6.49 -23.22
C ARG A 196 -3.35 -7.95 -23.00
N LEU A 197 -3.79 -8.47 -21.83
CA LEU A 197 -3.86 -9.90 -21.59
C LEU A 197 -5.03 -10.49 -22.42
N THR A 198 -4.77 -11.57 -23.15
CA THR A 198 -5.73 -12.19 -24.06
C THR A 198 -6.66 -13.21 -23.39
N TRP A 199 -6.57 -13.39 -22.08
CA TRP A 199 -7.45 -14.30 -21.34
C TRP A 199 -8.90 -13.79 -21.31
N PRO A 200 -9.90 -14.68 -21.36
CA PRO A 200 -11.29 -14.29 -21.25
C PRO A 200 -11.54 -13.55 -19.94
N ILE A 201 -12.05 -12.31 -20.02
CA ILE A 201 -12.27 -11.47 -18.84
C ILE A 201 -13.21 -12.15 -17.83
N VAL A 202 -14.20 -12.91 -18.31
CA VAL A 202 -15.17 -13.62 -17.47
C VAL A 202 -14.47 -14.60 -16.52
N ASP A 203 -13.47 -15.34 -17.01
CA ASP A 203 -12.75 -16.34 -16.22
C ASP A 203 -11.87 -15.67 -15.18
N VAL A 204 -11.17 -14.59 -15.58
CA VAL A 204 -10.31 -13.82 -14.65
C VAL A 204 -11.15 -13.16 -13.55
N VAL A 205 -12.32 -12.61 -13.90
CA VAL A 205 -13.27 -12.02 -12.93
C VAL A 205 -13.81 -13.08 -11.98
N ARG A 206 -14.15 -14.29 -12.46
CA ARG A 206 -14.62 -15.39 -11.60
C ARG A 206 -13.57 -15.80 -10.57
N VAL A 207 -12.31 -15.93 -10.99
CA VAL A 207 -11.20 -16.26 -10.06
C VAL A 207 -11.01 -15.16 -9.03
N HIS A 208 -10.97 -13.88 -9.46
CA HIS A 208 -10.85 -12.76 -8.55
C HIS A 208 -12.03 -12.69 -7.57
N GLY A 209 -13.27 -12.81 -8.05
CA GLY A 209 -14.47 -12.82 -7.22
C GLY A 209 -14.46 -13.92 -6.17
N ALA A 210 -14.12 -15.15 -6.56
CA ALA A 210 -14.02 -16.28 -5.64
C ALA A 210 -12.97 -16.04 -4.54
N LEU A 211 -11.81 -15.42 -4.87
CA LEU A 211 -10.82 -15.03 -3.87
C LEU A 211 -11.35 -13.96 -2.92
N VAL A 212 -12.13 -13.00 -3.42
CA VAL A 212 -12.75 -11.94 -2.59
C VAL A 212 -13.82 -12.54 -1.68
N ASP A 213 -14.65 -13.47 -2.16
CA ASP A 213 -15.68 -14.13 -1.35
C ASP A 213 -15.04 -14.91 -0.19
N VAL A 214 -13.98 -15.68 -0.46
CA VAL A 214 -13.21 -16.37 0.59
C VAL A 214 -12.56 -15.37 1.56
N LEU A 215 -12.03 -14.25 1.06
CA LEU A 215 -11.44 -13.19 1.90
C LEU A 215 -12.46 -12.61 2.88
N VAL A 216 -13.69 -12.33 2.42
CA VAL A 216 -14.77 -11.82 3.27
C VAL A 216 -15.14 -12.83 4.35
N VAL A 217 -15.27 -14.12 4.00
CA VAL A 217 -15.54 -15.19 4.97
C VAL A 217 -14.41 -15.29 6.00
N LEU A 218 -13.14 -15.28 5.57
CA LEU A 218 -11.99 -15.28 6.47
C LEU A 218 -11.98 -14.07 7.41
N ALA A 219 -12.32 -12.89 6.91
CA ALA A 219 -12.39 -11.67 7.72
C ALA A 219 -13.54 -11.74 8.74
N LEU A 220 -14.71 -12.27 8.37
CA LEU A 220 -15.84 -12.52 9.29
C LEU A 220 -15.43 -13.46 10.42
N VAL A 221 -14.82 -14.60 10.09
CA VAL A 221 -14.31 -15.57 11.07
C VAL A 221 -13.26 -14.91 11.99
N THR A 222 -12.37 -14.09 11.41
CA THR A 222 -11.34 -13.37 12.17
C THR A 222 -11.96 -12.41 13.19
N VAL A 223 -12.94 -11.60 12.78
CA VAL A 223 -13.66 -10.69 13.69
C VAL A 223 -14.35 -11.49 14.80
N TRP A 224 -15.05 -12.57 14.44
CA TRP A 224 -15.73 -13.44 15.41
C TRP A 224 -14.75 -14.02 16.44
N VAL A 225 -13.59 -14.55 16.02
CA VAL A 225 -12.57 -15.08 16.94
C VAL A 225 -12.01 -13.97 17.83
N LEU A 226 -11.69 -12.79 17.29
CA LEU A 226 -11.18 -11.67 18.07
C LEU A 226 -12.16 -11.22 19.15
N VAL A 227 -13.47 -11.17 18.84
CA VAL A 227 -14.53 -10.85 19.82
C VAL A 227 -14.64 -11.96 20.88
N ARG A 228 -14.68 -13.22 20.47
CA ARG A 228 -14.81 -14.38 21.38
C ARG A 228 -13.63 -14.54 22.33
N THR A 229 -12.43 -14.22 21.84
CA THR A 229 -11.19 -14.28 22.66
C THR A 229 -10.92 -13.00 23.46
N ARG A 230 -11.86 -12.05 23.48
CA ARG A 230 -11.74 -10.76 24.17
C ARG A 230 -10.47 -10.00 23.80
N ALA A 231 -10.12 -10.00 22.52
CA ALA A 231 -8.99 -9.22 22.02
C ALA A 231 -9.15 -7.71 22.35
N PRO A 232 -8.07 -6.95 22.47
CA PRO A 232 -8.14 -5.52 22.74
C PRO A 232 -9.10 -4.78 21.79
N ARG A 233 -9.95 -3.89 22.35
CA ARG A 233 -11.00 -3.19 21.60
C ARG A 233 -10.49 -2.55 20.30
N ARG A 234 -9.29 -1.96 20.32
CA ARG A 234 -8.69 -1.35 19.12
C ARG A 234 -8.49 -2.36 18.00
N VAL A 235 -8.06 -3.61 18.31
CA VAL A 235 -7.85 -4.67 17.31
C VAL A 235 -9.19 -5.09 16.72
N VAL A 236 -10.21 -5.29 17.56
CA VAL A 236 -11.57 -5.63 17.11
C VAL A 236 -12.14 -4.54 16.21
N VAL A 237 -12.01 -3.26 16.58
CA VAL A 237 -12.48 -2.13 15.78
C VAL A 237 -11.75 -2.08 14.42
N THR A 238 -10.42 -2.23 14.42
CA THR A 238 -9.64 -2.25 13.17
C THR A 238 -10.07 -3.40 12.26
N ALA A 239 -10.29 -4.60 12.81
CA ALA A 239 -10.77 -5.75 12.04
C ALA A 239 -12.18 -5.52 11.48
N SER A 240 -13.09 -4.93 12.26
CA SER A 240 -14.46 -4.61 11.83
C SER A 240 -14.47 -3.54 10.73
N VAL A 241 -13.61 -2.52 10.83
CA VAL A 241 -13.43 -1.51 9.76
C VAL A 241 -12.89 -2.15 8.50
N ALA A 242 -11.87 -3.01 8.59
CA ALA A 242 -11.33 -3.72 7.43
C ALA A 242 -12.41 -4.59 6.75
N LEU A 243 -13.21 -5.32 7.52
CA LEU A 243 -14.34 -6.11 7.02
C LEU A 243 -15.39 -5.23 6.32
N ALA A 244 -15.78 -4.11 6.92
CA ALA A 244 -16.77 -3.19 6.32
C ALA A 244 -16.27 -2.62 4.97
N VAL A 245 -14.99 -2.24 4.92
CA VAL A 245 -14.35 -1.75 3.68
C VAL A 245 -14.27 -2.87 2.63
N MET A 246 -13.96 -4.12 3.01
CA MET A 246 -13.97 -5.28 2.10
C MET A 246 -15.36 -5.52 1.51
N ILE A 247 -16.40 -5.49 2.34
CA ILE A 247 -17.79 -5.69 1.87
C ILE A 247 -18.18 -4.57 0.88
N ALA A 248 -17.91 -3.31 1.24
CA ALA A 248 -18.20 -2.17 0.36
C ALA A 248 -17.44 -2.28 -0.98
N GLN A 249 -16.18 -2.71 -0.94
CA GLN A 249 -15.34 -2.93 -2.12
C GLN A 249 -15.86 -4.08 -2.99
N GLY A 250 -16.31 -5.18 -2.37
CA GLY A 250 -16.92 -6.31 -3.06
C GLY A 250 -18.22 -5.89 -3.77
N VAL A 251 -19.11 -5.18 -3.08
CA VAL A 251 -20.35 -4.62 -3.67
C VAL A 251 -20.02 -3.71 -4.86
N LEU A 252 -19.05 -2.80 -4.70
CA LEU A 252 -18.59 -1.93 -5.79
C LEU A 252 -18.06 -2.75 -6.98
N GLY A 253 -17.32 -3.85 -6.72
CA GLY A 253 -16.81 -4.76 -7.74
C GLY A 253 -17.92 -5.42 -8.55
N TYR A 254 -18.97 -5.91 -7.90
CA TYR A 254 -20.14 -6.47 -8.56
C TYR A 254 -20.93 -5.40 -9.35
N VAL A 255 -21.16 -4.22 -8.73
CA VAL A 255 -21.84 -3.11 -9.40
C VAL A 255 -21.11 -2.71 -10.69
N GLN A 256 -19.78 -2.51 -10.64
CA GLN A 256 -19.03 -2.15 -11.85
C GLN A 256 -19.07 -3.23 -12.92
N TYR A 257 -19.01 -4.52 -12.54
CA TYR A 257 -19.02 -5.63 -13.49
C TYR A 257 -20.36 -5.70 -14.25
N PHE A 258 -21.49 -5.65 -13.53
CA PHE A 258 -22.81 -5.70 -14.15
C PHE A 258 -23.20 -4.43 -14.92
N ASN A 259 -22.47 -3.32 -14.73
CA ASN A 259 -22.68 -2.08 -15.48
C ASN A 259 -21.65 -1.88 -16.61
N ALA A 260 -21.13 -2.96 -17.21
CA ALA A 260 -20.17 -2.91 -18.31
C ALA A 260 -18.85 -2.17 -17.99
N ILE A 261 -18.42 -2.23 -16.73
CA ILE A 261 -17.11 -1.74 -16.23
C ILE A 261 -16.86 -0.25 -16.55
N PRO A 262 -17.71 0.69 -16.08
CA PRO A 262 -17.55 2.09 -16.39
C PRO A 262 -16.29 2.67 -15.72
N PRO A 263 -15.53 3.58 -16.39
CA PRO A 263 -14.25 4.10 -15.90
C PRO A 263 -14.33 4.71 -14.50
N VAL A 264 -15.40 5.43 -14.19
CA VAL A 264 -15.60 6.09 -12.90
C VAL A 264 -15.66 5.07 -11.76
N LEU A 265 -16.43 3.99 -11.92
CA LEU A 265 -16.53 2.93 -10.91
C LEU A 265 -15.19 2.17 -10.77
N VAL A 266 -14.45 1.99 -11.87
CA VAL A 266 -13.11 1.39 -11.82
C VAL A 266 -12.16 2.30 -11.03
N GLY A 267 -12.23 3.62 -11.17
CA GLY A 267 -11.44 4.56 -10.38
C GLY A 267 -11.72 4.43 -8.87
N PHE A 268 -12.99 4.38 -8.49
CA PHE A 268 -13.38 4.12 -7.09
C PHE A 268 -12.95 2.73 -6.62
N HIS A 269 -12.99 1.71 -7.49
CA HIS A 269 -12.56 0.36 -7.16
C HIS A 269 -11.04 0.28 -6.91
N VAL A 270 -10.24 1.01 -7.68
CA VAL A 270 -8.79 1.12 -7.43
C VAL A 270 -8.51 1.79 -6.08
N PHE A 271 -9.19 2.92 -5.79
CA PHE A 271 -9.08 3.57 -4.47
C PHE A 271 -9.50 2.63 -3.32
N GLY A 272 -10.62 1.94 -3.50
CA GLY A 272 -11.12 0.97 -2.53
C GLY A 272 -10.17 -0.22 -2.32
N ALA A 273 -9.51 -0.72 -3.38
CA ALA A 273 -8.52 -1.79 -3.28
C ALA A 273 -7.30 -1.36 -2.44
N VAL A 274 -6.80 -0.13 -2.63
CA VAL A 274 -5.73 0.44 -1.79
C VAL A 274 -6.18 0.59 -0.34
N THR A 275 -7.45 0.98 -0.12
CA THR A 275 -8.04 1.15 1.22
C THR A 275 -8.20 -0.20 1.92
N VAL A 276 -8.68 -1.25 1.24
CA VAL A 276 -8.74 -2.62 1.76
C VAL A 276 -7.34 -3.08 2.15
N PHE A 277 -6.37 -2.96 1.24
CA PHE A 277 -4.99 -3.34 1.52
C PHE A 277 -4.42 -2.62 2.75
N GLY A 278 -4.59 -1.30 2.84
CA GLY A 278 -4.11 -0.48 3.95
C GLY A 278 -4.78 -0.83 5.28
N THR A 279 -6.11 -1.04 5.32
CA THR A 279 -6.84 -1.38 6.54
C THR A 279 -6.51 -2.79 7.03
N VAL A 280 -6.33 -3.76 6.13
CA VAL A 280 -5.89 -5.12 6.48
C VAL A 280 -4.47 -5.12 7.00
N GLN A 281 -3.56 -4.37 6.37
CA GLN A 281 -2.21 -4.22 6.89
C GLN A 281 -2.19 -3.52 8.24
N GLN A 282 -3.04 -2.51 8.46
CA GLN A 282 -3.19 -1.87 9.77
C GLN A 282 -3.66 -2.88 10.82
N LEU A 283 -4.56 -3.80 10.46
CA LEU A 283 -4.96 -4.90 11.33
C LEU A 283 -3.77 -5.81 11.66
N GLU A 284 -2.98 -6.23 10.66
CA GLU A 284 -1.78 -7.06 10.87
C GLU A 284 -0.77 -6.38 11.80
N LEU A 285 -0.60 -5.07 11.69
CA LEU A 285 0.26 -4.29 12.56
C LEU A 285 -0.30 -4.13 13.97
N SER A 286 -1.62 -4.06 14.13
CA SER A 286 -2.29 -3.79 15.41
C SER A 286 -2.31 -4.96 16.38
N VAL A 287 -2.09 -6.21 15.91
CA VAL A 287 -2.11 -7.42 16.76
C VAL A 287 -0.82 -7.65 17.55
N ARG A 288 0.13 -6.72 17.45
CA ARG A 288 1.40 -6.72 18.21
C ARG A 288 1.69 -5.36 18.80
N GLU A 289 2.30 -5.36 19.98
CA GLU A 289 2.79 -4.17 20.68
C GLU A 289 4.28 -4.25 20.96
N PRO A 290 4.99 -3.11 21.00
CA PRO A 290 6.36 -3.09 21.51
C PRO A 290 6.35 -3.49 22.99
N VAL A 291 7.36 -4.29 23.41
CA VAL A 291 7.57 -4.63 24.81
C VAL A 291 7.86 -3.35 25.57
N SER A 292 7.17 -3.13 26.71
CA SER A 292 7.46 -1.98 27.55
C SER A 292 8.88 -2.10 28.13
N PRO A 293 9.60 -0.97 28.30
CA PRO A 293 10.93 -0.98 28.92
C PRO A 293 10.94 -1.64 30.32
N GLU A 294 9.84 -1.52 31.07
CA GLU A 294 9.67 -2.15 32.38
C GLU A 294 9.58 -3.67 32.28
N ALA A 295 8.81 -4.19 31.32
CA ALA A 295 8.70 -5.64 31.10
C ALA A 295 10.02 -6.24 30.60
N ALA A 296 10.75 -5.51 29.75
CA ALA A 296 12.08 -5.92 29.26
C ALA A 296 13.14 -5.93 30.40
N ALA A 297 12.97 -5.12 31.45
CA ALA A 297 13.88 -5.09 32.60
C ALA A 297 13.61 -6.20 33.65
N VAL A 298 12.39 -6.77 33.65
CA VAL A 298 12.01 -7.81 34.61
C VAL A 298 12.46 -9.22 34.16
N GLU A 299 12.50 -9.49 32.87
CA GLU A 299 12.84 -10.81 32.32
C GLU A 299 14.28 -11.30 32.69
N PRO A 300 15.34 -10.45 32.67
CA PRO A 300 16.68 -10.85 33.14
C PRO A 300 16.74 -11.16 34.64
N ARG A 301 16.02 -10.38 35.46
CA ARG A 301 15.99 -10.59 36.92
C ARG A 301 15.35 -11.90 37.33
N ILE A 302 14.31 -12.35 36.62
CA ILE A 302 13.66 -13.64 36.92
C ILE A 302 14.62 -14.78 36.52
N GLY A 303 15.35 -14.66 35.40
CA GLY A 303 16.36 -15.64 34.96
C GLY A 303 17.55 -15.77 35.92
N GLU A 304 17.99 -14.67 36.55
CA GLU A 304 19.04 -14.67 37.59
C GLU A 304 18.53 -15.30 38.90
N LEU A 305 17.33 -14.92 39.37
CA LEU A 305 16.74 -15.48 40.58
C LEU A 305 16.45 -17.00 40.48
N VAL A 306 16.16 -17.50 39.29
CA VAL A 306 15.97 -18.94 39.06
C VAL A 306 17.31 -19.68 39.06
N ARG A 307 18.39 -19.06 38.57
CA ARG A 307 19.76 -19.66 38.60
C ARG A 307 20.39 -19.66 40.00
N GLU A 308 20.03 -18.72 40.87
CA GLU A 308 20.54 -18.68 42.24
C GLU A 308 19.82 -19.69 43.18
N ARG A 309 18.73 -20.34 42.74
CA ARG A 309 17.95 -21.33 43.49
C ARG A 309 18.17 -22.78 43.04
N VAL A 310 19.04 -23.02 42.06
CA VAL A 310 19.47 -24.32 41.58
C VAL A 310 20.96 -24.54 41.92
#